data_42f064cab7007baaa89f40390f90509f
#
_entry.id   42f064cab7007baaa89f40390f90509f
#
_cell.length_a   1.000
_cell.length_b   1.000
_cell.length_c   1.000
_cell.angle_alpha   90.00
_cell.angle_beta   90.00
_cell.angle_gamma   90.00
#
_symmetry.space_group_name_H-M   'P 1'
#
loop_
_entity.id
_entity.type
_entity.pdbx_description
1 polymer ?
#
loop_
_entity_poly.entity_id
_entity_poly.type
_entity_poly.pdbx_seq_one_letter_code
_entity_poly.pdbx_strand_id
1 'polypeptide(L)'
;MDKKGAKGYWISTAKIINQELFDEYVNKVAPWLKEVSGEVFAKDTEPLGKERTEDSNLAVICEFPSMRAAVEAFESEEYRELSKLRQKATNNSTFTIMEGLDEAAKLRKAMGK
;
A
#
# COMPACT_ATOMS: atom_id res chain seq x y z
N MET A 1 -0.98 9.38 18.93
CA MET A 1 -1.72 8.23 19.42
C MET A 1 -2.70 7.74 18.35
N ASP A 2 -2.77 6.43 18.17
CA ASP A 2 -3.63 5.88 17.14
C ASP A 2 -5.09 5.90 17.56
N LYS A 3 -5.98 6.09 16.58
CA LYS A 3 -7.41 6.01 16.81
C LYS A 3 -7.80 4.55 17.01
N LYS A 4 -8.66 4.30 17.98
CA LYS A 4 -9.10 2.95 18.27
C LYS A 4 -9.89 2.40 17.06
N GLY A 5 -9.49 1.25 16.57
CA GLY A 5 -10.15 0.60 15.44
C GLY A 5 -9.82 1.14 14.08
N ALA A 6 -9.00 2.21 14.01
CA ALA A 6 -8.58 2.76 12.72
C ALA A 6 -7.36 1.99 12.21
N LYS A 7 -7.39 1.63 10.94
CA LYS A 7 -6.30 0.96 10.25
C LYS A 7 -5.46 1.96 9.48
N GLY A 8 -4.26 1.56 9.12
CA GLY A 8 -3.44 2.33 8.19
C GLY A 8 -3.36 1.59 6.87
N TYR A 9 -3.21 2.32 5.78
CA TYR A 9 -3.19 1.72 4.45
C TYR A 9 -2.06 2.28 3.60
N TRP A 10 -1.41 1.39 2.87
CA TRP A 10 -0.58 1.77 1.74
C TRP A 10 -1.41 1.57 0.48
N ILE A 11 -1.54 2.62 -0.31
CA ILE A 11 -2.29 2.55 -1.57
C ILE A 11 -1.32 2.95 -2.67
N SER A 12 -1.07 2.05 -3.61
CA SER A 12 -0.12 2.35 -4.66
C SER A 12 -0.63 1.87 -6.01
N THR A 13 -0.23 2.62 -7.04
CA THR A 13 -0.41 2.21 -8.42
C THR A 13 0.93 2.36 -9.13
N ALA A 14 1.14 1.58 -10.17
CA ALA A 14 2.39 1.64 -10.91
C ALA A 14 2.24 0.92 -12.24
N LYS A 15 3.20 1.17 -13.13
CA LYS A 15 3.34 0.35 -14.33
C LYS A 15 4.55 -0.56 -14.14
N ILE A 16 4.34 -1.86 -14.19
CA ILE A 16 5.43 -2.82 -14.11
C ILE A 16 6.15 -2.80 -15.46
N ILE A 17 7.43 -2.45 -15.46
CA ILE A 17 8.25 -2.40 -16.68
C ILE A 17 9.31 -3.48 -16.69
N ASN A 18 9.52 -4.18 -15.58
CA ASN A 18 10.46 -5.31 -15.51
C ASN A 18 9.85 -6.35 -14.58
N GLN A 19 9.21 -7.34 -15.18
CA GLN A 19 8.48 -8.34 -14.41
C GLN A 19 9.41 -9.17 -13.53
N GLU A 20 10.61 -9.47 -14.00
CA GLU A 20 11.56 -10.27 -13.24
C GLU A 20 11.99 -9.56 -11.95
N LEU A 21 12.31 -8.28 -12.03
CA LEU A 21 12.65 -7.49 -10.86
C LEU A 21 11.45 -7.31 -9.94
N PHE A 22 10.26 -7.18 -10.51
CA PHE A 22 9.06 -7.04 -9.68
C PHE A 22 8.78 -8.33 -8.92
N ASP A 23 8.98 -9.48 -9.56
CA ASP A 23 8.81 -10.77 -8.89
C ASP A 23 9.82 -10.93 -7.75
N GLU A 24 11.04 -10.47 -7.96
CA GLU A 24 12.05 -10.48 -6.90
C GLU A 24 11.62 -9.60 -5.73
N TYR A 25 11.09 -8.42 -6.02
CA TYR A 25 10.56 -7.53 -4.99
C TYR A 25 9.45 -8.21 -4.18
N VAL A 26 8.48 -8.81 -4.88
CA VAL A 26 7.36 -9.48 -4.22
C VAL A 26 7.86 -10.62 -3.32
N ASN A 27 8.80 -11.42 -3.81
CA ASN A 27 9.34 -12.55 -3.04
C ASN A 27 10.05 -12.10 -1.78
N LYS A 28 10.63 -10.91 -1.79
CA LYS A 28 11.34 -10.37 -0.62
C LYS A 28 10.41 -9.58 0.30
N VAL A 29 9.48 -8.82 -0.26
CA VAL A 29 8.62 -7.97 0.55
C VAL A 29 7.53 -8.75 1.28
N ALA A 30 7.03 -9.84 0.69
CA ALA A 30 5.91 -10.57 1.27
C ALA A 30 6.20 -11.11 2.68
N PRO A 31 7.31 -11.82 2.93
CA PRO A 31 7.59 -12.29 4.29
C PRO A 31 7.87 -11.14 5.26
N TRP A 32 8.56 -10.10 4.80
CA TRP A 32 8.83 -8.94 5.65
C TRP A 32 7.54 -8.19 6.02
N LEU A 33 6.63 -8.06 5.05
CA LEU A 33 5.36 -7.37 5.29
C LEU A 33 4.59 -8.06 6.42
N LYS A 34 4.60 -9.38 6.43
CA LYS A 34 3.97 -10.15 7.49
C LYS A 34 4.61 -9.88 8.85
N GLU A 35 5.93 -9.72 8.88
CA GLU A 35 6.64 -9.43 10.13
C GLU A 35 6.24 -8.08 10.73
N VAL A 36 5.90 -7.10 9.90
CA VAL A 36 5.48 -5.78 10.38
C VAL A 36 3.96 -5.66 10.46
N SER A 37 3.27 -6.80 10.45
CA SER A 37 1.81 -6.88 10.59
C SER A 37 1.05 -6.24 9.44
N GLY A 38 1.68 -6.16 8.29
CA GLY A 38 1.02 -5.69 7.08
C GLY A 38 0.37 -6.85 6.34
N GLU A 39 -0.65 -6.54 5.59
CA GLU A 39 -1.37 -7.54 4.81
C GLU A 39 -1.76 -6.93 3.46
N VAL A 40 -1.57 -7.69 2.38
CA VAL A 40 -2.06 -7.26 1.07
C VAL A 40 -3.57 -7.43 1.09
N PHE A 41 -4.26 -6.31 1.12
CA PHE A 41 -5.72 -6.29 1.23
C PHE A 41 -6.39 -6.43 -0.13
N ALA A 42 -5.79 -5.81 -1.16
CA ALA A 42 -6.26 -5.95 -2.54
C ALA A 42 -5.08 -5.75 -3.48
N LYS A 43 -5.04 -6.53 -4.54
CA LYS A 43 -3.99 -6.41 -5.55
C LYS A 43 -4.58 -6.80 -6.90
N ASP A 44 -4.32 -5.97 -7.91
CA ASP A 44 -4.81 -6.22 -9.25
C ASP A 44 -3.72 -5.84 -10.25
N THR A 45 -3.43 -6.73 -11.18
CA THR A 45 -2.45 -6.48 -12.23
C THR A 45 -3.11 -6.03 -13.54
N GLU A 46 -4.45 -5.94 -13.54
CA GLU A 46 -5.21 -5.41 -14.68
C GLU A 46 -6.35 -4.51 -14.17
N PRO A 47 -6.03 -3.50 -13.34
CA PRO A 47 -7.06 -2.67 -12.74
C PRO A 47 -7.82 -1.87 -13.80
N LEU A 48 -9.12 -1.72 -13.57
CA LEU A 48 -9.96 -0.96 -14.47
C LEU A 48 -9.92 0.52 -14.09
N GLY A 49 -8.98 1.24 -14.71
CA GLY A 49 -8.85 2.68 -14.48
C GLY A 49 -9.92 3.44 -15.24
N LYS A 50 -10.63 4.31 -14.56
CA LYS A 50 -11.70 5.11 -15.16
C LYS A 50 -11.28 6.55 -15.45
N GLU A 51 -10.55 7.14 -14.49
CA GLU A 51 -10.06 8.51 -14.64
C GLU A 51 -8.67 8.57 -14.01
N ARG A 52 -7.66 8.55 -14.85
CA ARG A 52 -6.28 8.64 -14.40
C ARG A 52 -5.41 9.21 -15.49
N THR A 53 -4.39 9.94 -15.09
CA THR A 53 -3.51 10.64 -16.02
C THR A 53 -2.29 9.79 -16.40
N GLU A 54 -1.96 8.80 -15.60
CA GLU A 54 -0.78 7.97 -15.83
C GLU A 54 -1.17 6.55 -16.22
N ASP A 55 -0.40 5.96 -17.11
CA ASP A 55 -0.58 4.58 -17.50
C ASP A 55 -0.09 3.68 -16.37
N SER A 56 -0.90 2.74 -15.92
CA SER A 56 -0.50 1.79 -14.89
C SER A 56 -1.18 0.45 -15.13
N ASN A 57 -0.50 -0.61 -14.74
CA ASN A 57 -1.03 -1.97 -14.85
C ASN A 57 -0.99 -2.70 -13.51
N LEU A 58 -0.88 -1.96 -12.42
CA LEU A 58 -0.85 -2.53 -11.07
C LEU A 58 -1.54 -1.58 -10.10
N ALA A 59 -2.38 -2.14 -9.25
CA ALA A 59 -2.94 -1.41 -8.12
C ALA A 59 -2.88 -2.32 -6.90
N VAL A 60 -2.41 -1.79 -5.77
CA VAL A 60 -2.23 -2.56 -4.55
C VAL A 60 -2.70 -1.76 -3.35
N ILE A 61 -3.41 -2.42 -2.44
CA ILE A 61 -3.77 -1.86 -1.15
C ILE A 61 -3.24 -2.80 -0.07
N CYS A 62 -2.41 -2.27 0.82
CA CYS A 62 -1.93 -3.00 1.98
C CYS A 62 -2.56 -2.42 3.23
N GLU A 63 -2.91 -3.26 4.19
CA GLU A 63 -3.53 -2.85 5.43
C GLU A 63 -2.57 -3.13 6.60
N PHE A 64 -2.51 -2.17 7.53
CA PHE A 64 -1.72 -2.29 8.75
C PHE A 64 -2.63 -2.04 9.96
N PRO A 65 -2.25 -2.51 11.14
CA PRO A 65 -3.11 -2.35 12.33
C PRO A 65 -3.40 -0.91 12.70
N SER A 66 -2.55 0.03 12.28
CA SER A 66 -2.72 1.44 12.59
C SER A 66 -1.98 2.29 11.56
N MET A 67 -2.29 3.58 11.54
CA MET A 67 -1.55 4.54 10.72
C MET A 67 -0.07 4.57 11.12
N ARG A 68 0.21 4.52 12.43
CA ARG A 68 1.60 4.50 12.91
C ARG A 68 2.36 3.30 12.33
N ALA A 69 1.75 2.12 12.37
CA ALA A 69 2.40 0.93 11.84
C ALA A 69 2.69 1.07 10.35
N ALA A 70 1.74 1.64 9.60
CA ALA A 70 1.92 1.86 8.15
C ALA A 70 3.07 2.82 7.87
N VAL A 71 3.15 3.92 8.62
CA VAL A 71 4.21 4.91 8.43
C VAL A 71 5.57 4.34 8.83
N GLU A 72 5.65 3.68 9.98
CA GLU A 72 6.91 3.12 10.46
C GLU A 72 7.45 2.05 9.51
N ALA A 73 6.56 1.23 8.96
CA ALA A 73 6.97 0.22 7.98
C ALA A 73 7.56 0.87 6.74
N PHE A 74 6.92 1.91 6.22
CA PHE A 74 7.40 2.60 5.02
C PHE A 74 8.76 3.28 5.26
N GLU A 75 8.95 3.85 6.45
CA GLU A 75 10.16 4.60 6.78
C GLU A 75 11.31 3.73 7.31
N SER A 76 11.08 2.43 7.45
CA SER A 76 12.11 1.52 7.96
C SER A 76 13.25 1.35 6.96
N GLU A 77 14.44 1.03 7.49
CA GLU A 77 15.59 0.75 6.63
C GLU A 77 15.36 -0.46 5.75
N GLU A 78 14.67 -1.47 6.29
CA GLU A 78 14.35 -2.68 5.53
C GLU A 78 13.54 -2.35 4.29
N TYR A 79 12.50 -1.53 4.45
CA TYR A 79 11.68 -1.18 3.30
C TYR A 79 12.42 -0.24 2.35
N ARG A 80 13.28 0.60 2.87
CA ARG A 80 14.10 1.47 2.00
C ARG A 80 14.89 0.62 1.01
N GLU A 81 15.50 -0.46 1.49
CA GLU A 81 16.26 -1.36 0.61
C GLU A 81 15.35 -2.11 -0.35
N LEU A 82 14.22 -2.62 0.14
CA LEU A 82 13.26 -3.32 -0.71
C LEU A 82 12.67 -2.39 -1.78
N SER A 83 12.42 -1.14 -1.43
CA SER A 83 11.81 -0.19 -2.37
C SER A 83 12.71 0.11 -3.56
N LYS A 84 14.01 -0.10 -3.46
CA LYS A 84 14.92 0.08 -4.59
C LYS A 84 14.58 -0.89 -5.72
N LEU A 85 14.22 -2.13 -5.38
CA LEU A 85 13.78 -3.09 -6.39
C LEU A 85 12.47 -2.66 -7.03
N ARG A 86 11.52 -2.21 -6.19
CA ARG A 86 10.23 -1.72 -6.69
C ARG A 86 10.43 -0.56 -7.66
N GLN A 87 11.30 0.38 -7.30
CA GLN A 87 11.55 1.56 -8.13
C GLN A 87 12.19 1.19 -9.48
N LYS A 88 13.06 0.19 -9.49
CA LYS A 88 13.66 -0.29 -10.74
C LYS A 88 12.69 -1.08 -11.60
N ALA A 89 11.73 -1.74 -10.96
CA ALA A 89 10.79 -2.62 -11.64
C ALA A 89 9.58 -1.89 -12.21
N THR A 90 9.35 -0.64 -11.79
CA THR A 90 8.12 0.09 -12.13
C THR A 90 8.42 1.52 -12.56
N ASN A 91 7.44 2.11 -13.28
CA ASN A 91 7.41 3.55 -13.47
C ASN A 91 5.96 4.03 -13.32
N ASN A 92 5.74 5.33 -13.47
CA ASN A 92 4.42 5.96 -13.31
C ASN A 92 3.80 5.57 -11.97
N SER A 93 4.62 5.50 -10.92
CA SER A 93 4.16 4.97 -9.64
C SER A 93 3.59 6.07 -8.75
N THR A 94 2.56 5.69 -7.98
CA THR A 94 2.04 6.51 -6.90
C THR A 94 2.13 5.68 -5.63
N PHE A 95 2.26 6.35 -4.50
CA PHE A 95 2.31 5.68 -3.21
C PHE A 95 1.72 6.61 -2.17
N THR A 96 0.62 6.21 -1.59
CA THR A 96 -0.10 7.03 -0.61
C THR A 96 -0.28 6.22 0.66
N ILE A 97 -0.05 6.86 1.80
CA ILE A 97 -0.31 6.26 3.10
C ILE A 97 -1.46 7.04 3.71
N MET A 98 -2.53 6.33 4.10
CA MET A 98 -3.67 7.01 4.66
C MET A 98 -4.28 6.21 5.81
N GLU A 99 -4.96 6.92 6.68
CA GLU A 99 -5.63 6.30 7.82
C GLU A 99 -7.06 5.97 7.45
N GLY A 100 -7.51 4.80 7.86
CA GLY A 100 -8.90 4.42 7.72
C GLY A 100 -9.78 5.12 8.75
N LEU A 101 -11.06 4.89 8.66
CA LEU A 101 -12.01 5.43 9.62
C LEU A 101 -12.10 4.49 10.82
N ASP A 102 -12.13 5.07 12.03
CA ASP A 102 -12.44 4.27 13.22
C ASP A 102 -13.95 4.04 13.29
N GLU A 103 -14.40 3.25 14.27
CA GLU A 103 -15.81 2.89 14.36
C GLU A 103 -16.72 4.11 14.57
N ALA A 104 -16.28 5.06 15.39
CA ALA A 104 -17.07 6.28 15.62
C ALA A 104 -17.15 7.13 14.34
N ALA A 105 -16.03 7.25 13.61
CA ALA A 105 -16.02 7.99 12.36
C ALA A 105 -16.89 7.33 11.30
N LYS A 106 -16.89 5.99 11.24
CA LYS A 106 -17.73 5.26 10.30
C LYS A 106 -19.21 5.51 10.58
N LEU A 107 -19.58 5.53 11.85
CA LEU A 107 -20.96 5.78 12.24
C LEU A 107 -21.38 7.21 11.87
N ARG A 108 -20.53 8.20 12.15
CA ARG A 108 -20.86 9.57 11.78
C ARG A 108 -21.04 9.71 10.26
N LYS A 109 -20.18 9.05 9.50
CA LYS A 109 -20.23 9.07 8.04
C LYS A 109 -21.53 8.47 7.55
N ALA A 110 -21.94 7.33 8.12
CA ALA A 110 -23.16 6.64 7.75
C ALA A 110 -24.39 7.49 8.04
N MET A 111 -24.31 8.36 9.04
CA MET A 111 -25.42 9.26 9.41
C MET A 111 -25.39 10.58 8.66
N GLY A 112 -24.51 10.73 7.67
CA GLY A 112 -24.45 11.94 6.85
C GLY A 112 -23.73 13.11 7.49
N LYS A 113 -22.90 12.87 8.47
CA LYS A 113 -22.16 13.92 9.17
C LYS A 113 -20.77 14.13 8.57
#